data_243f9dfc359a4be87f81989227a0581c
#
_entry.id   243f9dfc359a4be87f81989227a0581c
#
_cell.length_a   1.000
_cell.length_b   1.000
_cell.length_c   1.000
_cell.angle_alpha   90.00
_cell.angle_beta   90.00
_cell.angle_gamma   90.00
#
_symmetry.space_group_name_H-M   'P 1'
#
loop_
_entity.id
_entity.type
_entity.pdbx_description
1 polymer ?
#
loop_
_entity_poly.entity_id
_entity_poly.type
_entity_poly.pdbx_seq_one_letter_code
_entity_poly.pdbx_strand_id
1 'polypeptide(L)'
;MKKIVAGLVLALPMLASGQAMAADKELIISSWAAPVHTMNKDIFPWMISEMERCSGGSLSAKIEYGLAPPPAQYDTVRDGVADFGWIVYGYTPGKFETTKIAELPGNGGNAEDMS
;
A
#
# COMPACT_ATOMS: atom_id res chain seq x y z
N MET A 1 59.75 40.73 -18.42
CA MET A 1 58.52 40.24 -19.07
C MET A 1 57.97 39.06 -18.27
N LYS A 2 56.97 39.31 -17.38
CA LYS A 2 56.39 38.26 -16.54
C LYS A 2 55.04 37.85 -17.17
N LYS A 3 54.95 36.60 -17.63
CA LYS A 3 53.69 36.04 -18.15
C LYS A 3 52.87 35.48 -17.00
N ILE A 4 51.70 36.07 -16.71
CA ILE A 4 50.74 35.58 -15.75
C ILE A 4 49.84 34.60 -16.51
N VAL A 5 49.90 33.30 -16.13
CA VAL A 5 48.96 32.29 -16.61
C VAL A 5 47.82 32.24 -15.63
N ALA A 6 46.67 32.74 -16.05
CA ALA A 6 45.41 32.64 -15.31
C ALA A 6 44.84 31.25 -15.49
N GLY A 7 44.86 30.44 -14.43
CA GLY A 7 44.19 29.11 -14.38
C GLY A 7 42.69 29.28 -14.24
N LEU A 8 41.93 28.87 -15.27
CA LEU A 8 40.48 28.83 -15.25
C LEU A 8 40.04 27.55 -14.52
N VAL A 9 39.60 27.68 -13.26
CA VAL A 9 39.00 26.56 -12.52
C VAL A 9 37.57 26.43 -12.96
N LEU A 10 37.30 25.39 -13.79
CA LEU A 10 35.93 24.97 -14.13
C LEU A 10 35.33 24.24 -12.92
N ALA A 11 34.46 24.88 -12.17
CA ALA A 11 33.63 24.25 -11.18
C ALA A 11 32.52 23.47 -11.90
N LEU A 12 32.61 22.11 -11.97
CA LEU A 12 31.51 21.25 -12.39
C LEU A 12 30.43 21.27 -11.28
N PRO A 13 29.15 21.57 -11.59
CA PRO A 13 28.07 21.32 -10.65
C PRO A 13 27.90 19.81 -10.51
N MET A 14 28.12 19.27 -9.29
CA MET A 14 27.70 17.95 -8.91
C MET A 14 26.15 17.94 -8.91
N LEU A 15 25.57 17.45 -9.98
CA LEU A 15 24.17 17.00 -10.01
C LEU A 15 24.07 15.82 -9.02
N ALA A 16 23.61 16.08 -7.82
CA ALA A 16 23.16 15.05 -6.89
C ALA A 16 21.94 14.39 -7.53
N SER A 17 22.17 13.37 -8.34
CA SER A 17 21.13 12.47 -8.81
C SER A 17 20.58 11.76 -7.58
N GLY A 18 19.44 12.22 -7.05
CA GLY A 18 18.69 11.46 -6.08
C GLY A 18 18.33 10.13 -6.74
N GLN A 19 19.08 9.09 -6.44
CA GLN A 19 18.70 7.74 -6.82
C GLN A 19 17.43 7.43 -6.04
N ALA A 20 16.30 7.35 -6.74
CA ALA A 20 15.12 6.70 -6.20
C ALA A 20 15.55 5.26 -5.92
N MET A 21 15.74 4.92 -4.67
CA MET A 21 15.99 3.54 -4.26
C MET A 21 14.71 2.77 -4.56
N ALA A 22 14.82 1.76 -5.42
CA ALA A 22 13.73 0.80 -5.58
C ALA A 22 13.48 0.15 -4.22
N ALA A 23 12.21 -0.11 -3.87
CA ALA A 23 11.89 -0.81 -2.65
C ALA A 23 12.53 -2.20 -2.66
N ASP A 24 13.06 -2.63 -1.51
CA ASP A 24 13.66 -3.97 -1.37
C ASP A 24 12.59 -5.06 -1.52
N LYS A 25 11.34 -4.74 -1.15
CA LYS A 25 10.19 -5.62 -1.29
C LYS A 25 8.94 -4.85 -1.72
N GLU A 26 8.31 -5.29 -2.81
CA GLU A 26 7.00 -4.83 -3.25
C GLU A 26 5.93 -5.84 -2.82
N LEU A 27 4.95 -5.39 -2.03
CA LEU A 27 3.84 -6.20 -1.55
C LEU A 27 2.66 -6.11 -2.52
N ILE A 28 1.82 -7.14 -2.56
CA ILE A 28 0.64 -7.20 -3.40
C ILE A 28 -0.62 -7.01 -2.55
N ILE A 29 -1.42 -6.00 -2.90
CA ILE A 29 -2.74 -5.75 -2.32
C ILE A 29 -3.79 -6.26 -3.31
N SER A 30 -4.52 -7.30 -2.94
CA SER A 30 -5.65 -7.79 -3.73
C SER A 30 -6.90 -6.95 -3.50
N SER A 31 -7.47 -6.40 -4.56
CA SER A 31 -8.74 -5.67 -4.49
C SER A 31 -9.74 -6.17 -5.51
N TRP A 32 -10.96 -6.44 -5.04
CA TRP A 32 -12.09 -6.86 -5.86
C TRP A 32 -12.96 -5.70 -6.34
N ALA A 33 -12.78 -4.51 -5.77
CA ALA A 33 -13.55 -3.33 -6.12
C ALA A 33 -12.97 -2.62 -7.35
N ALA A 34 -13.78 -1.79 -7.99
CA ALA A 34 -13.33 -0.96 -9.10
C ALA A 34 -12.26 0.06 -8.66
N PRO A 35 -11.35 0.47 -9.55
CA PRO A 35 -10.28 1.44 -9.23
C PRO A 35 -10.79 2.78 -8.67
N VAL A 36 -12.01 3.20 -9.04
CA VAL A 36 -12.66 4.43 -8.57
C VAL A 36 -13.23 4.34 -7.15
N HIS A 37 -13.29 3.15 -6.57
CA HIS A 37 -13.79 2.96 -5.22
C HIS A 37 -12.86 3.61 -4.19
N THR A 38 -13.40 4.23 -3.15
CA THR A 38 -12.64 4.96 -2.11
C THR A 38 -11.47 4.15 -1.53
N MET A 39 -11.67 2.84 -1.30
CA MET A 39 -10.57 1.97 -0.84
C MET A 39 -9.37 2.01 -1.78
N ASN A 40 -9.62 1.93 -3.09
CA ASN A 40 -8.57 1.86 -4.11
C ASN A 40 -8.00 3.22 -4.50
N LYS A 41 -8.85 4.25 -4.45
CA LYS A 41 -8.49 5.60 -4.87
C LYS A 41 -7.79 6.38 -3.76
N ASP A 42 -8.22 6.22 -2.51
CA ASP A 42 -7.81 7.08 -1.41
C ASP A 42 -7.09 6.29 -0.30
N ILE A 43 -7.67 5.18 0.18
CA ILE A 43 -7.19 4.49 1.39
C ILE A 43 -5.92 3.68 1.11
N PHE A 44 -5.91 2.82 0.11
CA PHE A 44 -4.71 2.03 -0.20
C PHE A 44 -3.53 2.89 -0.65
N PRO A 45 -3.67 3.93 -1.50
CA PRO A 45 -2.57 4.83 -1.80
C PRO A 45 -2.00 5.55 -0.57
N TRP A 46 -2.87 5.99 0.33
CA TRP A 46 -2.43 6.57 1.61
C TRP A 46 -1.66 5.52 2.44
N MET A 47 -2.19 4.31 2.57
CA MET A 47 -1.55 3.22 3.33
C MET A 47 -0.19 2.84 2.74
N ILE A 48 -0.07 2.81 1.41
CA ILE A 48 1.19 2.54 0.70
C ILE A 48 2.20 3.65 1.01
N SER A 49 1.80 4.91 0.93
CA SER A 49 2.69 6.04 1.21
C SER A 49 3.20 6.04 2.66
N GLU A 50 2.35 5.66 3.62
CA GLU A 50 2.75 5.53 5.02
C GLU A 50 3.69 4.33 5.24
N MET A 51 3.46 3.22 4.55
CA MET A 51 4.36 2.06 4.58
C MET A 51 5.75 2.43 4.05
N GLU A 52 5.84 3.10 2.93
CA GLU A 52 7.10 3.58 2.36
C GLU A 52 7.80 4.55 3.29
N ARG A 53 7.06 5.52 3.84
CA ARG A 53 7.59 6.49 4.81
C ARG A 53 8.15 5.82 6.07
N CYS A 54 7.40 4.88 6.67
CA CYS A 54 7.79 4.20 7.91
C CYS A 54 8.94 3.21 7.71
N SER A 55 9.03 2.60 6.54
CA SER A 55 10.11 1.65 6.21
C SER A 55 11.39 2.30 5.68
N GLY A 56 11.40 3.63 5.55
CA GLY A 56 12.52 4.33 4.89
C GLY A 56 12.67 3.97 3.42
N GLY A 57 11.58 3.58 2.75
CA GLY A 57 11.53 3.21 1.34
C GLY A 57 11.86 1.74 1.06
N SER A 58 12.15 0.91 2.09
CA SER A 58 12.47 -0.51 1.89
C SER A 58 11.25 -1.37 1.54
N LEU A 59 10.03 -0.91 1.87
CA LEU A 59 8.78 -1.56 1.51
C LEU A 59 7.94 -0.65 0.64
N SER A 60 7.34 -1.22 -0.41
CA SER A 60 6.27 -0.60 -1.17
C SER A 60 5.14 -1.61 -1.40
N ALA A 61 4.05 -1.18 -2.00
CA ALA A 61 2.99 -2.09 -2.39
C ALA A 61 2.32 -1.63 -3.69
N LYS A 62 1.73 -2.59 -4.40
CA LYS A 62 0.87 -2.33 -5.56
C LYS A 62 -0.51 -2.93 -5.37
N ILE A 63 -1.50 -2.31 -5.99
CA ILE A 63 -2.87 -2.80 -5.98
C ILE A 63 -3.09 -3.63 -7.23
N GLU A 64 -3.42 -4.92 -7.04
CA GLU A 64 -3.80 -5.83 -8.10
C GLU A 64 -5.32 -6.06 -8.09
N TYR A 65 -5.95 -5.80 -9.22
CA TYR A 65 -7.39 -5.90 -9.39
C TYR A 65 -7.79 -7.24 -9.98
N GLY A 66 -8.88 -7.81 -9.46
CA GLY A 66 -9.48 -9.00 -10.06
C GLY A 66 -8.70 -10.31 -9.82
N LEU A 67 -7.76 -10.36 -8.87
CA LEU A 67 -7.09 -11.60 -8.48
C LEU A 67 -8.09 -12.63 -7.95
N ALA A 68 -9.09 -12.18 -7.21
CA ALA A 68 -10.14 -13.04 -6.67
C ALA A 68 -11.44 -12.27 -6.45
N PRO A 69 -12.61 -12.95 -6.53
CA PRO A 69 -13.89 -12.37 -6.14
C PRO A 69 -13.95 -12.14 -4.61
N PRO A 70 -14.91 -11.31 -4.11
CA PRO A 70 -15.02 -10.97 -2.69
C PRO A 70 -14.99 -12.18 -1.73
N PRO A 71 -15.68 -13.30 -1.97
CA PRO A 71 -15.66 -14.44 -1.06
C PRO A 71 -14.31 -15.16 -0.99
N ALA A 72 -13.47 -15.05 -2.01
CA ALA A 72 -12.19 -15.74 -2.10
C ALA A 72 -10.99 -14.88 -1.64
N GLN A 73 -11.21 -13.62 -1.26
CA GLN A 73 -10.13 -12.72 -0.85
C GLN A 73 -9.32 -13.23 0.35
N TYR A 74 -10.01 -13.86 1.32
CA TYR A 74 -9.33 -14.47 2.46
C TYR A 74 -8.37 -15.58 2.03
N ASP A 75 -8.84 -16.47 1.16
CA ASP A 75 -8.02 -17.59 0.68
C ASP A 75 -6.85 -17.10 -0.17
N THR A 76 -7.04 -16.05 -0.96
CA THR A 76 -5.98 -15.40 -1.75
C THR A 76 -4.81 -14.92 -0.88
N VAL A 77 -5.10 -14.34 0.27
CA VAL A 77 -4.05 -13.91 1.22
C VAL A 77 -3.47 -15.09 1.98
N ARG A 78 -4.31 -16.01 2.49
CA ARG A 78 -3.85 -17.20 3.20
C ARG A 78 -2.90 -18.05 2.36
N ASP A 79 -3.19 -18.18 1.08
CA ASP A 79 -2.41 -19.03 0.16
C ASP A 79 -1.19 -18.28 -0.43
N GLY A 80 -0.94 -17.04 -0.01
CA GLY A 80 0.23 -16.25 -0.39
C GLY A 80 0.21 -15.72 -1.83
N VAL A 81 -0.97 -15.66 -2.46
CA VAL A 81 -1.14 -15.06 -3.80
C VAL A 81 -1.10 -13.53 -3.70
N ALA A 82 -1.55 -12.98 -2.58
CA ALA A 82 -1.39 -11.57 -2.22
C ALA A 82 -0.93 -11.45 -0.77
N ASP A 83 -0.25 -10.35 -0.44
CA ASP A 83 0.20 -10.05 0.93
C ASP A 83 -0.92 -9.42 1.77
N PHE A 84 -1.82 -8.68 1.12
CA PHE A 84 -3.00 -8.04 1.71
C PHE A 84 -4.25 -8.27 0.87
N GLY A 85 -5.41 -8.27 1.53
CA GLY A 85 -6.69 -8.32 0.85
C GLY A 85 -7.75 -7.51 1.60
N TRP A 86 -8.66 -6.91 0.86
CA TRP A 86 -9.84 -6.29 1.44
C TRP A 86 -10.93 -7.33 1.62
N ILE A 87 -11.20 -7.69 2.87
CA ILE A 87 -12.13 -8.75 3.24
C ILE A 87 -13.34 -8.14 3.95
N VAL A 88 -14.54 -8.48 3.47
CA VAL A 88 -15.80 -8.25 4.17
C VAL A 88 -16.20 -9.57 4.83
N TYR A 89 -16.32 -9.59 6.14
CA TYR A 89 -16.49 -10.84 6.91
C TYR A 89 -17.75 -11.60 6.50
N GLY A 90 -18.85 -10.90 6.24
CA GLY A 90 -20.10 -11.49 5.78
C GLY A 90 -20.00 -12.20 4.43
N TYR A 91 -19.01 -11.89 3.60
CA TYR A 91 -18.80 -12.52 2.30
C TYR A 91 -17.98 -13.83 2.40
N THR A 92 -17.49 -14.19 3.58
CA THR A 92 -16.62 -15.35 3.79
C THR A 92 -17.30 -16.39 4.69
N PRO A 93 -18.28 -17.17 4.19
CA PRO A 93 -19.03 -18.13 4.99
C PRO A 93 -18.12 -19.17 5.68
N GLY A 94 -18.42 -19.50 6.94
CA GLY A 94 -17.66 -20.46 7.71
C GLY A 94 -16.36 -19.94 8.28
N LYS A 95 -16.05 -18.64 8.09
CA LYS A 95 -14.89 -17.96 8.67
C LYS A 95 -15.37 -16.71 9.41
N PHE A 96 -14.57 -16.24 10.36
CA PHE A 96 -14.88 -15.03 11.14
C PHE A 96 -16.25 -15.05 11.84
N GLU A 97 -16.69 -16.21 12.28
CA GLU A 97 -18.03 -16.40 12.88
C GLU A 97 -18.27 -15.48 14.07
N THR A 98 -17.25 -15.30 14.93
CA THR A 98 -17.34 -14.41 16.10
C THR A 98 -17.39 -12.94 15.67
N THR A 99 -16.63 -12.56 14.65
CA THR A 99 -16.56 -11.17 14.16
C THR A 99 -17.86 -10.72 13.49
N LYS A 100 -18.64 -11.67 12.94
CA LYS A 100 -19.96 -11.40 12.35
C LYS A 100 -20.96 -10.84 13.35
N ILE A 101 -20.73 -10.98 14.64
CA ILE A 101 -21.58 -10.35 15.67
C ILE A 101 -21.68 -8.84 15.46
N ALA A 102 -20.60 -8.20 15.02
CA ALA A 102 -20.59 -6.77 14.73
C ALA A 102 -21.50 -6.38 13.54
N GLU A 103 -21.83 -7.32 12.66
CA GLU A 103 -22.68 -7.09 11.48
C GLU A 103 -24.16 -7.39 11.76
N LEU A 104 -24.51 -7.87 12.98
CA LEU A 104 -25.90 -8.21 13.31
C LEU A 104 -26.78 -6.96 13.48
N PRO A 105 -28.00 -6.98 12.96
CA PRO A 105 -28.97 -5.90 13.21
C PRO A 105 -29.22 -5.73 14.70
N GLY A 106 -29.23 -4.49 15.18
CA GLY A 106 -29.46 -4.16 16.59
C GLY A 106 -28.20 -3.94 17.44
N ASN A 107 -27.01 -4.23 16.91
CA ASN A 107 -25.76 -3.75 17.50
C ASN A 107 -25.58 -2.26 17.19
N GLY A 108 -26.55 -1.45 17.62
CA GLY A 108 -26.58 -0.03 17.36
C GLY A 108 -25.43 0.69 18.06
N GLY A 109 -24.57 1.26 17.30
CA GLY A 109 -23.47 2.15 17.70
C GLY A 109 -22.88 2.77 16.45
N ASN A 110 -22.16 3.84 16.63
CA ASN A 110 -21.28 4.36 15.57
C ASN A 110 -19.93 3.60 15.60
N ALA A 111 -19.05 3.87 14.66
CA ALA A 111 -17.76 3.19 14.59
C ALA A 111 -16.87 3.43 15.83
N GLU A 112 -17.09 4.52 16.57
CA GLU A 112 -16.34 4.84 17.79
C GLU A 112 -16.81 3.97 18.97
N ASP A 113 -18.12 3.67 19.04
CA ASP A 113 -18.68 2.82 20.11
C ASP A 113 -18.32 1.34 19.92
N MET A 114 -17.93 0.94 18.71
CA MET A 114 -17.65 -0.45 18.32
C MET A 114 -16.15 -0.76 18.17
N SER A 115 -15.29 0.21 18.36
CA SER A 115 -13.81 0.06 18.29
C SER A 115 -13.16 -0.06 19.73
#